data_c8e6ac2cfa78d72d6ae5630fc933cc3d
#
_entry.id   c8e6ac2cfa78d72d6ae5630fc933cc3d
#
_cell.length_a   1.000
_cell.length_b   1.000
_cell.length_c   1.000
_cell.angle_alpha   90.00
_cell.angle_beta   90.00
_cell.angle_gamma   90.00
#
_symmetry.space_group_name_H-M   'P 1'
#
loop_
_entity.id
_entity.type
_entity.pdbx_description
1 polymer ?
#
loop_
_entity_poly.entity_id
_entity_poly.type
_entity_poly.pdbx_seq_one_letter_code
_entity_poly.pdbx_strand_id
1 'polypeptide(L)'
;MSAAAPPTMRPVIRPPLFGDTIHASVMDCESLPWLPLTSFSPTVRVKHFRLDPINGEMVSLIRAPAGARMPRLQHTASALVYTLEGHWKFAEHEWIASPGSMVHIPPQSCHQAEFLDGPDGTLTLHITSGDVHLIDDELSQQSVLNWKTALGRYLAYCQTHCIAPLDLTAP
;
A
#
# COMPACT_ATOMS: atom_id res chain seq x y z
N MET A 1 26.34 -30.14 -16.20
CA MET A 1 25.69 -29.07 -16.95
C MET A 1 25.06 -28.12 -15.93
N SER A 2 25.71 -26.98 -15.68
CA SER A 2 25.23 -25.98 -14.70
C SER A 2 24.22 -25.10 -15.39
N ALA A 3 22.96 -25.09 -14.90
CA ALA A 3 21.94 -24.18 -15.38
C ALA A 3 22.27 -22.77 -14.88
N ALA A 4 22.46 -21.82 -15.79
CA ALA A 4 22.65 -20.42 -15.46
C ALA A 4 21.37 -19.87 -14.80
N ALA A 5 21.54 -19.17 -13.67
CA ALA A 5 20.45 -18.47 -13.01
C ALA A 5 19.80 -17.43 -13.97
N PRO A 6 18.47 -17.27 -13.97
CA PRO A 6 17.83 -16.29 -14.81
C PRO A 6 18.30 -14.88 -14.44
N PRO A 7 18.41 -13.96 -15.41
CA PRO A 7 18.87 -12.61 -15.14
C PRO A 7 17.87 -11.90 -14.21
N THR A 8 18.39 -11.37 -13.10
CA THR A 8 17.66 -10.49 -12.18
C THR A 8 17.31 -9.22 -12.94
N MET A 9 16.05 -9.08 -13.37
CA MET A 9 15.55 -7.82 -13.93
C MET A 9 15.56 -6.76 -12.82
N ARG A 10 16.49 -5.83 -12.90
CA ARG A 10 16.45 -4.62 -12.07
C ARG A 10 15.34 -3.72 -12.62
N PRO A 11 14.45 -3.17 -11.76
CA PRO A 11 13.48 -2.19 -12.22
C PRO A 11 14.22 -1.00 -12.83
N VAL A 12 13.93 -0.71 -14.09
CA VAL A 12 14.48 0.47 -14.77
C VAL A 12 13.64 1.66 -14.31
N ILE A 13 14.08 2.36 -13.28
CA ILE A 13 13.52 3.65 -12.91
C ILE A 13 14.01 4.63 -13.97
N ARG A 14 13.12 5.05 -14.88
CA ARG A 14 13.41 6.13 -15.83
C ARG A 14 12.91 7.43 -15.22
N PRO A 15 13.78 8.39 -14.87
CA PRO A 15 13.31 9.72 -14.55
C PRO A 15 12.64 10.31 -15.79
N PRO A 16 11.56 11.09 -15.65
CA PRO A 16 10.95 11.78 -16.78
C PRO A 16 12.01 12.68 -17.42
N LEU A 17 12.29 12.46 -18.70
CA LEU A 17 13.16 13.33 -19.47
C LEU A 17 12.39 14.62 -19.76
N PHE A 18 13.01 15.77 -19.50
CA PHE A 18 12.50 17.06 -19.93
C PHE A 18 12.28 17.02 -21.44
N GLY A 19 11.02 17.17 -21.88
CA GLY A 19 10.65 17.15 -23.30
C GLY A 19 9.83 15.93 -23.73
N ASP A 20 9.68 14.90 -22.90
CA ASP A 20 8.74 13.81 -23.18
C ASP A 20 7.30 14.32 -23.03
N THR A 21 6.47 14.00 -24.01
CA THR A 21 5.05 14.33 -23.94
C THR A 21 4.42 13.53 -22.79
N ILE A 22 3.87 14.22 -21.79
CA ILE A 22 3.17 13.58 -20.69
C ILE A 22 1.83 13.08 -21.24
N HIS A 23 1.67 11.76 -21.26
CA HIS A 23 0.44 11.11 -21.68
C HIS A 23 -0.30 10.53 -20.50
N ALA A 24 -1.64 10.56 -20.55
CA ALA A 24 -2.46 9.76 -19.67
C ALA A 24 -2.18 8.27 -19.95
N SER A 25 -2.05 7.49 -18.90
CA SER A 25 -1.84 6.04 -18.99
C SER A 25 -3.02 5.29 -18.37
N VAL A 26 -3.24 4.07 -18.86
CA VAL A 26 -4.21 3.14 -18.27
C VAL A 26 -3.49 1.87 -17.84
N MET A 27 -3.84 1.37 -16.66
CA MET A 27 -3.33 0.10 -16.13
C MET A 27 -4.49 -0.84 -15.87
N ASP A 28 -4.36 -2.11 -16.28
CA ASP A 28 -5.28 -3.17 -15.88
C ASP A 28 -4.98 -3.56 -14.43
N CYS A 29 -5.70 -2.96 -13.49
CA CYS A 29 -5.53 -3.22 -12.08
C CYS A 29 -6.03 -4.60 -11.63
N GLU A 30 -6.85 -5.27 -12.43
CA GLU A 30 -7.32 -6.63 -12.11
C GLU A 30 -6.20 -7.65 -12.23
N SER A 31 -5.25 -7.43 -13.13
CA SER A 31 -4.08 -8.31 -13.29
C SER A 31 -3.05 -8.21 -12.14
N LEU A 32 -3.16 -7.18 -11.29
CA LEU A 32 -2.25 -6.98 -10.17
C LEU A 32 -2.55 -7.94 -9.01
N PRO A 33 -1.54 -8.57 -8.40
CA PRO A 33 -1.74 -9.49 -7.29
C PRO A 33 -2.12 -8.76 -5.99
N TRP A 34 -2.88 -9.46 -5.15
CA TRP A 34 -3.07 -9.11 -3.75
C TRP A 34 -1.92 -9.65 -2.91
N LEU A 35 -1.12 -8.78 -2.34
CA LEU A 35 0.00 -9.13 -1.48
C LEU A 35 -0.45 -9.23 -0.01
N PRO A 36 0.04 -10.19 0.75
CA PRO A 36 -0.16 -10.21 2.19
C PRO A 36 0.64 -9.08 2.85
N LEU A 37 0.02 -8.36 3.78
CA LEU A 37 0.66 -7.29 4.54
C LEU A 37 1.22 -7.82 5.87
N THR A 38 1.95 -8.94 5.81
CA THR A 38 2.32 -9.78 6.95
C THR A 38 3.07 -9.05 8.07
N SER A 39 3.89 -8.05 7.74
CA SER A 39 4.60 -7.25 8.77
C SER A 39 3.66 -6.38 9.59
N PHE A 40 2.44 -6.14 9.12
CA PHE A 40 1.43 -5.28 9.76
C PHE A 40 0.23 -6.07 10.28
N SER A 41 -0.22 -7.07 9.50
CA SER A 41 -1.32 -7.95 9.89
C SER A 41 -1.29 -9.21 9.02
N PRO A 42 -1.50 -10.40 9.60
CA PRO A 42 -1.46 -11.67 8.85
C PRO A 42 -2.64 -11.83 7.88
N THR A 43 -3.73 -11.12 8.10
CA THR A 43 -4.99 -11.27 7.35
C THR A 43 -5.27 -10.13 6.37
N VAL A 44 -4.61 -8.99 6.53
CA VAL A 44 -4.79 -7.84 5.66
C VAL A 44 -3.97 -8.01 4.39
N ARG A 45 -4.56 -7.61 3.26
CA ARG A 45 -3.94 -7.68 1.94
C ARG A 45 -3.88 -6.30 1.31
N VAL A 46 -2.86 -6.07 0.50
CA VAL A 46 -2.67 -4.83 -0.27
C VAL A 46 -2.49 -5.15 -1.75
N LYS A 47 -3.06 -4.30 -2.60
CA LYS A 47 -2.83 -4.28 -4.04
C LYS A 47 -2.31 -2.90 -4.40
N HIS A 48 -1.06 -2.82 -4.86
CA HIS A 48 -0.44 -1.56 -5.24
C HIS A 48 -0.75 -1.22 -6.69
N PHE A 49 -1.20 0.00 -6.96
CA PHE A 49 -1.45 0.52 -8.30
C PHE A 49 -0.28 1.38 -8.80
N ARG A 50 0.25 2.22 -7.91
CA ARG A 50 1.36 3.12 -8.22
C ARG A 50 2.28 3.26 -7.02
N LEU A 51 3.58 3.26 -7.30
CA LEU A 51 4.64 3.45 -6.31
C LEU A 51 5.60 4.51 -6.86
N ASP A 52 5.30 5.78 -6.59
CA ASP A 52 5.99 6.93 -7.18
C ASP A 52 7.34 7.18 -6.49
N PRO A 53 8.47 6.96 -7.17
CA PRO A 53 9.79 7.19 -6.59
C PRO A 53 10.18 8.67 -6.51
N ILE A 54 9.46 9.55 -7.23
CA ILE A 54 9.78 10.98 -7.30
C ILE A 54 9.12 11.72 -6.14
N ASN A 55 7.82 11.50 -5.95
CA ASN A 55 7.04 12.19 -4.91
C ASN A 55 6.91 11.37 -3.62
N GLY A 56 7.38 10.12 -3.62
CA GLY A 56 7.24 9.23 -2.47
C GLY A 56 5.80 8.82 -2.20
N GLU A 57 4.95 8.81 -3.23
CA GLU A 57 3.52 8.49 -3.11
C GLU A 57 3.25 7.02 -3.44
N MET A 58 2.32 6.44 -2.71
CA MET A 58 1.79 5.10 -2.95
C MET A 58 0.27 5.18 -3.16
N VAL A 59 -0.22 4.62 -4.25
CA VAL A 59 -1.66 4.43 -4.50
C VAL A 59 -1.97 2.94 -4.41
N SER A 60 -2.85 2.56 -3.47
CA SER A 60 -3.07 1.16 -3.14
C SER A 60 -4.50 0.89 -2.68
N LEU A 61 -4.98 -0.32 -2.94
CA LEU A 61 -6.15 -0.86 -2.24
C LEU A 61 -5.69 -1.68 -1.03
N ILE A 62 -6.44 -1.56 0.05
CA ILE A 62 -6.30 -2.44 1.22
C ILE A 62 -7.62 -3.17 1.41
N ARG A 63 -7.53 -4.49 1.53
CA ARG A 63 -8.64 -5.37 1.89
C ARG A 63 -8.36 -6.01 3.24
N ALA A 64 -9.29 -5.85 4.16
CA ALA A 64 -9.19 -6.38 5.51
C ALA A 64 -10.46 -7.16 5.87
N PRO A 65 -10.36 -8.36 6.45
CA PRO A 65 -11.53 -9.08 6.94
C PRO A 65 -12.15 -8.37 8.14
N ALA A 66 -13.42 -8.66 8.40
CA ALA A 66 -14.12 -8.18 9.58
C ALA A 66 -13.38 -8.57 10.87
N GLY A 67 -13.29 -7.65 11.81
CA GLY A 67 -12.58 -7.82 13.07
C GLY A 67 -11.06 -7.70 13.00
N ALA A 68 -10.48 -7.51 11.82
CA ALA A 68 -9.05 -7.27 11.69
C ALA A 68 -8.64 -5.95 12.34
N ARG A 69 -7.43 -5.92 12.88
CA ARG A 69 -6.81 -4.73 13.43
C ARG A 69 -5.43 -4.53 12.82
N MET A 70 -5.11 -3.29 12.51
CA MET A 70 -3.74 -2.91 12.19
C MET A 70 -2.96 -2.61 13.47
N PRO A 71 -1.65 -2.79 13.48
CA PRO A 71 -0.84 -2.22 14.55
C PRO A 71 -0.93 -0.70 14.52
N ARG A 72 -0.36 -0.04 15.52
CA ARG A 72 -0.25 1.41 15.53
C ARG A 72 0.71 1.87 14.45
N LEU A 73 0.24 2.77 13.60
CA LEU A 73 0.98 3.31 12.46
C LEU A 73 1.15 4.81 12.61
N GLN A 74 2.36 5.30 12.36
CA GLN A 74 2.66 6.73 12.27
C GLN A 74 2.94 7.12 10.82
N HIS A 75 2.22 8.12 10.32
CA HIS A 75 2.42 8.68 8.99
C HIS A 75 3.37 9.87 9.04
N THR A 76 4.44 9.87 8.25
CA THR A 76 5.38 11.01 8.19
C THR A 76 4.84 12.16 7.35
N ALA A 77 3.98 11.86 6.37
CA ALA A 77 3.29 12.81 5.53
C ALA A 77 1.80 12.52 5.51
N SER A 78 1.03 13.27 4.72
CA SER A 78 -0.43 13.09 4.66
C SER A 78 -0.82 11.82 3.90
N ALA A 79 -1.98 11.28 4.26
CA ALA A 79 -2.64 10.25 3.48
C ALA A 79 -4.14 10.55 3.35
N LEU A 80 -4.72 10.05 2.26
CA LEU A 80 -6.16 10.03 2.03
C LEU A 80 -6.62 8.59 1.95
N VAL A 81 -7.71 8.27 2.63
CA VAL A 81 -8.31 6.94 2.62
C VAL A 81 -9.77 7.06 2.21
N TYR A 82 -10.12 6.49 1.06
CA TYR A 82 -11.50 6.44 0.60
C TYR A 82 -12.07 5.04 0.84
N THR A 83 -13.24 4.97 1.49
CA THR A 83 -13.92 3.70 1.77
C THR A 83 -14.77 3.29 0.58
N LEU A 84 -14.47 2.12 0.00
CA LEU A 84 -15.21 1.52 -1.10
C LEU A 84 -16.28 0.56 -0.58
N GLU A 85 -15.90 -0.32 0.38
CA GLU A 85 -16.76 -1.35 0.95
C GLU A 85 -16.51 -1.47 2.45
N GLY A 86 -17.53 -1.91 3.20
CA GLY A 86 -17.42 -2.20 4.62
C GLY A 86 -17.32 -0.95 5.51
N HIS A 87 -16.93 -1.16 6.76
CA HIS A 87 -16.86 -0.14 7.78
C HIS A 87 -15.56 -0.26 8.57
N TRP A 88 -14.97 0.86 8.93
CA TRP A 88 -13.77 0.90 9.73
C TRP A 88 -13.65 2.20 10.53
N LYS A 89 -12.76 2.22 11.50
CA LYS A 89 -12.44 3.42 12.29
C LYS A 89 -10.98 3.40 12.73
N PHE A 90 -10.52 4.50 13.30
CA PHE A 90 -9.36 4.48 14.17
C PHE A 90 -9.81 4.23 15.62
N ALA A 91 -9.05 3.43 16.37
CA ALA A 91 -9.36 3.11 17.77
C ALA A 91 -9.48 4.38 18.64
N GLU A 92 -8.75 5.43 18.26
CA GLU A 92 -8.69 6.71 18.95
C GLU A 92 -9.90 7.62 18.67
N HIS A 93 -10.82 7.24 17.79
CA HIS A 93 -11.93 8.09 17.34
C HIS A 93 -13.30 7.40 17.47
N GLU A 94 -14.33 8.22 17.68
CA GLU A 94 -15.73 7.77 17.78
C GLU A 94 -16.42 7.59 16.40
N TRP A 95 -15.88 8.25 15.34
CA TRP A 95 -16.48 8.15 14.01
C TRP A 95 -16.25 6.78 13.36
N ILE A 96 -17.15 6.39 12.49
CA ILE A 96 -17.04 5.20 11.65
C ILE A 96 -17.07 5.64 10.19
N ALA A 97 -16.04 5.27 9.44
CA ALA A 97 -16.00 5.44 7.99
C ALA A 97 -16.82 4.34 7.32
N SER A 98 -17.69 4.73 6.40
CA SER A 98 -18.59 3.88 5.62
C SER A 98 -18.30 4.05 4.12
N PRO A 99 -18.88 3.22 3.23
CA PRO A 99 -18.75 3.43 1.79
C PRO A 99 -19.10 4.86 1.37
N GLY A 100 -18.18 5.50 0.63
CA GLY A 100 -18.27 6.92 0.26
C GLY A 100 -17.59 7.88 1.23
N SER A 101 -17.12 7.43 2.40
CA SER A 101 -16.37 8.29 3.33
C SER A 101 -14.93 8.51 2.86
N MET A 102 -14.44 9.74 3.02
CA MET A 102 -13.03 10.11 2.86
C MET A 102 -12.44 10.47 4.22
N VAL A 103 -11.36 9.81 4.59
CA VAL A 103 -10.59 10.12 5.81
C VAL A 103 -9.26 10.75 5.40
N HIS A 104 -8.97 11.93 5.95
CA HIS A 104 -7.67 12.58 5.82
C HIS A 104 -6.83 12.27 7.05
N ILE A 105 -5.64 11.75 6.83
CA ILE A 105 -4.64 11.45 7.84
C ILE A 105 -3.58 12.55 7.76
N PRO A 106 -3.48 13.43 8.75
CA PRO A 106 -2.48 14.51 8.73
C PRO A 106 -1.06 13.96 8.97
N PRO A 107 -0.03 14.70 8.53
CA PRO A 107 1.36 14.37 8.84
C PRO A 107 1.60 14.23 10.34
N GLN A 108 2.51 13.33 10.71
CA GLN A 108 2.95 13.05 12.10
C GLN A 108 1.84 12.46 13.00
N SER A 109 0.70 12.12 12.44
CA SER A 109 -0.37 11.48 13.20
C SER A 109 -0.09 9.97 13.38
N CYS A 110 -0.58 9.45 14.51
CA CYS A 110 -0.41 8.05 14.88
C CYS A 110 -1.79 7.44 15.17
N HIS A 111 -2.11 6.35 14.50
CA HIS A 111 -3.43 5.71 14.57
C HIS A 111 -3.36 4.20 14.53
N GLN A 112 -4.39 3.57 15.09
CA GLN A 112 -4.64 2.15 14.96
C GLN A 112 -5.98 1.90 14.25
N ALA A 113 -5.95 1.33 13.04
CA ALA A 113 -7.16 1.01 12.30
C ALA A 113 -7.81 -0.28 12.81
N GLU A 114 -9.13 -0.23 12.98
CA GLU A 114 -10.01 -1.36 13.31
C GLU A 114 -11.03 -1.52 12.19
N PHE A 115 -11.07 -2.73 11.60
CA PHE A 115 -12.01 -3.06 10.53
C PHE A 115 -13.23 -3.75 11.16
N LEU A 116 -14.38 -3.13 10.97
CA LEU A 116 -15.62 -3.55 11.59
C LEU A 116 -16.35 -4.63 10.76
N ASP A 117 -17.59 -4.90 11.11
CA ASP A 117 -18.38 -5.94 10.47
C ASP A 117 -18.69 -5.61 9.00
N GLY A 118 -18.76 -6.68 8.19
CA GLY A 118 -19.17 -6.65 6.79
C GLY A 118 -19.02 -8.04 6.18
N PRO A 119 -19.94 -8.49 5.32
CA PRO A 119 -19.92 -9.85 4.76
C PRO A 119 -18.66 -10.15 3.96
N ASP A 120 -18.11 -9.13 3.27
CA ASP A 120 -16.91 -9.24 2.44
C ASP A 120 -15.70 -8.52 3.03
N GLY A 121 -15.80 -8.08 4.30
CA GLY A 121 -14.81 -7.26 4.96
C GLY A 121 -14.83 -5.81 4.48
N THR A 122 -13.71 -5.12 4.62
CA THR A 122 -13.54 -3.71 4.25
C THR A 122 -12.58 -3.58 3.08
N LEU A 123 -12.94 -2.73 2.12
CA LEU A 123 -12.08 -2.33 1.00
C LEU A 123 -11.90 -0.81 1.02
N THR A 124 -10.65 -0.39 1.03
CA THR A 124 -10.29 1.04 1.06
C THR A 124 -9.24 1.36 0.00
N LEU A 125 -9.37 2.53 -0.62
CA LEU A 125 -8.34 3.11 -1.49
C LEU A 125 -7.50 4.08 -0.66
N HIS A 126 -6.20 3.88 -0.71
CA HIS A 126 -5.21 4.70 -0.01
C HIS A 126 -4.36 5.47 -1.02
N ILE A 127 -4.21 6.78 -0.78
CA ILE A 127 -3.20 7.63 -1.41
C ILE A 127 -2.33 8.12 -0.26
N THR A 128 -1.12 7.58 -0.17
CA THR A 128 -0.23 7.78 0.98
C THR A 128 1.09 8.35 0.52
N SER A 129 1.46 9.51 1.06
CA SER A 129 2.75 10.13 0.80
C SER A 129 3.74 9.81 1.93
N GLY A 130 5.03 9.78 1.61
CA GLY A 130 6.10 9.57 2.57
C GLY A 130 6.13 8.16 3.18
N ASP A 131 6.61 8.09 4.41
CA ASP A 131 6.80 6.84 5.13
C ASP A 131 5.65 6.57 6.10
N VAL A 132 5.30 5.30 6.26
CA VAL A 132 4.41 4.80 7.31
C VAL A 132 5.23 3.90 8.22
N HIS A 133 5.38 4.31 9.46
CA HIS A 133 6.15 3.59 10.47
C HIS A 133 5.22 2.70 11.29
N LEU A 134 5.60 1.44 11.44
CA LEU A 134 5.02 0.56 12.45
C LEU A 134 5.62 0.95 13.80
N ILE A 135 4.79 1.29 14.75
CA ILE A 135 5.17 1.75 16.09
C ILE A 135 4.71 0.71 17.10
N ASP A 136 5.59 0.29 17.99
CA ASP A 136 5.23 -0.56 19.13
C ASP A 136 4.65 0.27 20.30
N ASP A 137 4.29 -0.43 21.37
CA ASP A 137 3.72 0.20 22.57
C ASP A 137 4.72 1.13 23.28
N GLU A 138 6.02 0.95 23.05
CA GLU A 138 7.08 1.81 23.57
C GLU A 138 7.39 3.01 22.65
N LEU A 139 6.60 3.18 21.58
CA LEU A 139 6.78 4.19 20.52
C LEU A 139 8.12 4.04 19.75
N SER A 140 8.67 2.83 19.75
CA SER A 140 9.84 2.50 18.94
C SER A 140 9.43 2.06 17.54
N GLN A 141 10.13 2.55 16.53
CA GLN A 141 9.88 2.19 15.14
C GLN A 141 10.37 0.77 14.86
N GLN A 142 9.46 -0.12 14.44
CA GLN A 142 9.74 -1.52 14.14
C GLN A 142 9.98 -1.79 12.66
N SER A 143 9.23 -1.15 11.79
CA SER A 143 9.40 -1.28 10.33
C SER A 143 8.85 -0.07 9.59
N VAL A 144 9.23 0.07 8.33
CA VAL A 144 8.80 1.17 7.46
C VAL A 144 8.12 0.61 6.22
N LEU A 145 6.96 1.17 5.90
CA LEU A 145 6.32 1.04 4.60
C LEU A 145 6.44 2.36 3.85
N ASN A 146 7.05 2.31 2.67
CA ASN A 146 7.12 3.38 1.70
C ASN A 146 7.15 2.80 0.29
N TRP A 147 7.18 3.64 -0.74
CA TRP A 147 7.18 3.19 -2.12
C TRP A 147 8.30 2.17 -2.42
N LYS A 148 9.49 2.35 -1.84
CA LYS A 148 10.65 1.49 -2.08
C LYS A 148 10.50 0.12 -1.42
N THR A 149 10.08 0.07 -0.16
CA THR A 149 9.84 -1.20 0.55
C THR A 149 8.62 -1.93 -0.03
N ALA A 150 7.59 -1.21 -0.46
CA ALA A 150 6.42 -1.75 -1.15
C ALA A 150 6.81 -2.37 -2.50
N LEU A 151 7.62 -1.67 -3.31
CA LEU A 151 8.13 -2.19 -4.58
C LEU A 151 8.96 -3.46 -4.38
N GLY A 152 9.85 -3.47 -3.40
CA GLY A 152 10.65 -4.65 -3.09
C GLY A 152 9.79 -5.88 -2.74
N ARG A 153 8.76 -5.69 -1.92
CA ARG A 153 7.79 -6.76 -1.57
C ARG A 153 6.99 -7.23 -2.79
N TYR A 154 6.52 -6.30 -3.62
CA TYR A 154 5.79 -6.61 -4.85
C TYR A 154 6.63 -7.47 -5.80
N LEU A 155 7.87 -7.06 -6.09
CA LEU A 155 8.76 -7.79 -6.98
C LEU A 155 9.13 -9.17 -6.42
N ALA A 156 9.41 -9.28 -5.13
CA ALA A 156 9.68 -10.56 -4.47
C ALA A 156 8.46 -11.50 -4.53
N TYR A 157 7.25 -10.97 -4.33
CA TYR A 157 6.02 -11.74 -4.45
C TYR A 157 5.81 -12.25 -5.89
N CYS A 158 5.95 -11.38 -6.89
CA CYS A 158 5.85 -11.75 -8.30
C CYS A 158 6.85 -12.85 -8.67
N GLN A 159 8.10 -12.72 -8.22
CA GLN A 159 9.13 -13.72 -8.44
C GLN A 159 8.76 -15.08 -7.83
N THR A 160 8.31 -15.08 -6.57
CA THR A 160 7.96 -16.32 -5.85
C THR A 160 6.76 -17.03 -6.49
N HIS A 161 5.82 -16.28 -7.06
CA HIS A 161 4.59 -16.82 -7.64
C HIS A 161 4.63 -16.93 -9.17
N CYS A 162 5.78 -16.70 -9.80
CA CYS A 162 5.95 -16.74 -11.26
C CYS A 162 4.99 -15.80 -12.01
N ILE A 163 4.72 -14.62 -11.43
CA ILE A 163 3.90 -13.56 -12.04
C ILE A 163 4.84 -12.58 -12.74
N ALA A 164 4.53 -12.21 -13.99
CA ALA A 164 5.25 -11.14 -14.68
C ALA A 164 4.90 -9.79 -14.01
N PRO A 165 5.88 -9.05 -13.45
CA PRO A 165 5.59 -7.80 -12.78
C PRO A 165 5.25 -6.70 -13.79
N LEU A 166 4.23 -5.89 -13.47
CA LEU A 166 3.99 -4.61 -14.13
C LEU A 166 4.89 -3.52 -13.53
N ASP A 167 5.22 -2.50 -14.31
CA ASP A 167 5.96 -1.34 -13.81
C ASP A 167 5.00 -0.41 -13.05
N LEU A 168 5.06 -0.46 -11.72
CA LEU A 168 4.27 0.39 -10.83
C LEU A 168 4.91 1.77 -10.58
N THR A 169 6.11 2.02 -11.14
CA THR A 169 6.85 3.27 -10.94
C THR A 169 6.73 4.23 -12.12
N ALA A 170 6.15 3.78 -13.23
CA ALA A 170 5.93 4.61 -14.41
C ALA A 170 4.97 5.77 -14.08
N PRO A 171 5.23 6.98 -14.64
CA PRO A 171 4.40 8.16 -14.47
C PRO A 171 3.03 8.02 -15.12
#